data_555bf85ef350eda02320737bf23da603
#
_entry.id   555bf85ef350eda02320737bf23da603
#
_cell.length_a   1.000
_cell.length_b   1.000
_cell.length_c   1.000
_cell.angle_alpha   90.00
_cell.angle_beta   90.00
_cell.angle_gamma   90.00
#
_symmetry.space_group_name_H-M   'P 1'
#
loop_
_entity.id
_entity.type
_entity.pdbx_description
1 polymer ?
#
loop_
_entity_poly.entity_id
_entity_poly.type
_entity_poly.pdbx_seq_one_letter_code
_entity_poly.pdbx_strand_id
1 'polypeptide(L)'
;MATNEPCVVVLQLTGGNDYLNTIIPHNNPLYRDNRPAVGIGDNNIIHLDKDYGIPDYMAPMKKFWDEGKLAVLHGVGFTDSPRSHFRAMDIWHTCEPEKVGTEGWLGRVAREFDPKKENVVQVVSMGPSLPRSLVCPGVPVACVAGPLERYGFLPQVQGAERTQVLDRFAKMYSPAIGSGPVMDYLSETAIDSLKGEDIIKVAPQKYSSTVEYPNTPIARKLKGIAQTHIAEIDSRLFYCDHSTFDTHAGQNPGHGNLWKAVSEGIEAFMADLREHRKSDNVVMLLFSEFGRRVHDNGSGTDHGAGGVAFALGEKVKGGHYGEMPSLKAEHLVQGDLNPNMDFRSVYSTILEKHLGLNPAPIVNGTFEQPAFLN
;
A
#
# COMPACT_ATOMS: atom_id res chain seq x y z
N MET A 1 2.92 14.58 24.30
CA MET A 1 2.47 13.19 24.59
C MET A 1 2.53 12.46 23.27
N ALA A 2 3.17 11.30 23.21
CA ALA A 2 3.18 10.50 21.99
C ALA A 2 1.73 10.22 21.58
N THR A 3 1.35 10.62 20.39
CA THR A 3 0.01 10.36 19.88
C THR A 3 -0.08 8.87 19.56
N ASN A 4 -0.86 8.13 20.32
CA ASN A 4 -1.16 6.70 20.04
C ASN A 4 -2.27 6.60 18.98
N GLU A 5 -2.31 7.57 18.07
CA GLU A 5 -3.30 7.67 17.01
C GLU A 5 -3.13 6.56 16.00
N PRO A 6 -4.23 5.96 15.52
CA PRO A 6 -4.15 4.90 14.51
C PRO A 6 -3.48 5.38 13.23
N CYS A 7 -2.63 4.53 12.68
CA CYS A 7 -1.84 4.77 11.48
C CYS A 7 -2.05 3.66 10.45
N VAL A 8 -2.21 4.01 9.19
CA VAL A 8 -2.33 3.06 8.08
C VAL A 8 -1.15 3.22 7.14
N VAL A 9 -0.53 2.09 6.80
CA VAL A 9 0.48 1.97 5.76
C VAL A 9 -0.10 1.17 4.60
N VAL A 10 -0.23 1.78 3.45
CA VAL A 10 -0.66 1.10 2.23
C VAL A 10 0.55 0.76 1.38
N LEU A 11 0.72 -0.52 1.09
CA LEU A 11 1.73 -1.05 0.16
C LEU A 11 1.02 -1.65 -1.06
N GLN A 12 1.10 -0.98 -2.20
CA GLN A 12 0.56 -1.50 -3.45
C GLN A 12 1.60 -2.32 -4.21
N LEU A 13 1.24 -3.55 -4.58
CA LEU A 13 2.01 -4.45 -5.43
C LEU A 13 1.58 -4.21 -6.88
N THR A 14 2.20 -3.23 -7.54
CA THR A 14 1.74 -2.75 -8.86
C THR A 14 2.13 -3.71 -9.97
N GLY A 15 1.16 -4.12 -10.78
CA GLY A 15 1.35 -4.97 -11.94
C GLY A 15 0.49 -6.25 -11.93
N GLY A 16 -0.41 -6.42 -10.96
CA GLY A 16 -1.23 -7.62 -10.86
C GLY A 16 -0.47 -8.78 -10.23
N ASN A 17 -0.39 -8.82 -8.92
CA ASN A 17 0.24 -9.91 -8.18
C ASN A 17 -0.40 -11.26 -8.47
N ASP A 18 0.40 -12.28 -8.73
CA ASP A 18 -0.09 -13.64 -8.97
C ASP A 18 -0.57 -14.30 -7.67
N TYR A 19 -1.87 -14.31 -7.48
CA TYR A 19 -2.52 -14.86 -6.30
C TYR A 19 -2.14 -16.32 -6.04
N LEU A 20 -2.21 -17.18 -7.07
CA LEU A 20 -1.99 -18.62 -6.92
C LEU A 20 -0.52 -18.99 -6.63
N ASN A 21 0.43 -18.13 -6.99
CA ASN A 21 1.84 -18.27 -6.64
C ASN A 21 2.24 -17.39 -5.44
N THR A 22 1.25 -16.79 -4.77
CA THR A 22 1.42 -16.06 -3.49
C THR A 22 0.82 -16.85 -2.35
N ILE A 23 -0.44 -17.30 -2.50
CA ILE A 23 -1.10 -18.24 -1.59
C ILE A 23 -1.42 -19.51 -2.39
N ILE A 24 -0.66 -20.55 -2.13
CA ILE A 24 -0.66 -21.78 -2.92
C ILE A 24 -1.65 -22.77 -2.31
N PRO A 25 -2.71 -23.17 -3.03
CA PRO A 25 -3.62 -24.21 -2.59
C PRO A 25 -2.99 -25.59 -2.84
N HIS A 26 -1.97 -25.97 -2.07
CA HIS A 26 -1.10 -27.10 -2.30
C HIS A 26 -1.80 -28.46 -2.33
N ASN A 27 -2.97 -28.58 -1.67
CA ASN A 27 -3.79 -29.78 -1.67
C ASN A 27 -4.82 -29.82 -2.82
N ASN A 28 -4.91 -28.76 -3.65
CA ASN A 28 -5.82 -28.71 -4.77
C ASN A 28 -5.10 -29.13 -6.07
N PRO A 29 -5.45 -30.30 -6.67
CA PRO A 29 -4.77 -30.77 -7.88
C PRO A 29 -4.90 -29.80 -9.06
N LEU A 30 -6.00 -29.02 -9.13
CA LEU A 30 -6.22 -28.03 -10.17
C LEU A 30 -5.16 -26.93 -10.17
N TYR A 31 -4.46 -26.70 -9.06
CA TYR A 31 -3.32 -25.79 -9.06
C TYR A 31 -2.21 -26.28 -9.99
N ARG A 32 -1.84 -27.56 -9.88
CA ARG A 32 -0.80 -28.17 -10.72
C ARG A 32 -1.23 -28.27 -12.18
N ASP A 33 -2.50 -28.64 -12.42
CA ASP A 33 -3.05 -28.76 -13.76
C ASP A 33 -3.04 -27.42 -14.51
N ASN A 34 -3.27 -26.31 -13.81
CA ASN A 34 -3.30 -24.96 -14.39
C ASN A 34 -1.94 -24.26 -14.41
N ARG A 35 -0.96 -24.76 -13.67
CA ARG A 35 0.36 -24.13 -13.51
C ARG A 35 1.51 -25.09 -13.86
N PRO A 36 1.47 -25.71 -15.08
CA PRO A 36 2.50 -26.67 -15.47
C PRO A 36 3.90 -26.05 -15.62
N ALA A 37 4.00 -24.76 -15.98
CA ALA A 37 5.26 -24.09 -16.22
C ALA A 37 5.70 -23.21 -15.05
N VAL A 38 4.77 -22.47 -14.41
CA VAL A 38 5.13 -21.49 -13.37
C VAL A 38 4.74 -21.91 -11.95
N GLY A 39 4.14 -23.09 -11.78
CA GLY A 39 3.74 -23.61 -10.47
C GLY A 39 4.93 -23.79 -9.52
N ILE A 40 4.75 -23.44 -8.26
CA ILE A 40 5.77 -23.58 -7.22
C ILE A 40 5.89 -25.05 -6.80
N GLY A 41 7.10 -25.61 -6.85
CA GLY A 41 7.36 -27.00 -6.47
C GLY A 41 7.11 -27.26 -4.98
N ASP A 42 6.71 -28.49 -4.63
CA ASP A 42 6.29 -28.83 -3.25
C ASP A 42 7.40 -28.56 -2.22
N ASN A 43 8.67 -28.77 -2.58
CA ASN A 43 9.82 -28.50 -1.70
C ASN A 43 10.03 -27.00 -1.43
N ASN A 44 9.41 -26.13 -2.19
CA ASN A 44 9.55 -24.67 -2.05
C ASN A 44 8.29 -24.04 -1.46
N ILE A 45 7.40 -24.83 -0.84
CA ILE A 45 6.17 -24.36 -0.20
C ILE A 45 6.36 -24.45 1.31
N ILE A 46 6.16 -23.32 1.98
CA ILE A 46 6.01 -23.23 3.44
C ILE A 46 4.52 -23.31 3.75
N HIS A 47 4.09 -24.36 4.44
CA HIS A 47 2.69 -24.54 4.78
C HIS A 47 2.25 -23.52 5.83
N LEU A 48 1.14 -22.84 5.57
CA LEU A 48 0.43 -22.01 6.55
C LEU A 48 -0.53 -22.89 7.36
N ASP A 49 -1.25 -23.74 6.68
CA ASP A 49 -2.16 -24.74 7.28
C ASP A 49 -2.27 -25.99 6.38
N LYS A 50 -3.34 -26.78 6.55
CA LYS A 50 -3.56 -28.01 5.77
C LYS A 50 -3.88 -27.79 4.30
N ASP A 51 -4.41 -26.61 3.92
CA ASP A 51 -4.92 -26.33 2.59
C ASP A 51 -4.04 -25.34 1.82
N TYR A 52 -3.37 -24.41 2.52
CA TYR A 52 -2.64 -23.30 1.92
C TYR A 52 -1.20 -23.20 2.40
N GLY A 53 -0.36 -22.73 1.50
CA GLY A 53 1.04 -22.40 1.77
C GLY A 53 1.47 -21.12 1.06
N ILE A 54 2.66 -20.68 1.38
CA ILE A 54 3.36 -19.58 0.71
C ILE A 54 4.67 -20.09 0.13
N PRO A 55 5.22 -19.48 -0.91
CA PRO A 55 6.56 -19.82 -1.38
C PRO A 55 7.63 -19.57 -0.33
N ASP A 56 8.73 -20.32 -0.38
CA ASP A 56 9.85 -20.23 0.57
C ASP A 56 10.52 -18.85 0.60
N TYR A 57 10.52 -18.12 -0.50
CA TYR A 57 11.02 -16.76 -0.58
C TYR A 57 10.14 -15.73 0.18
N MET A 58 8.97 -16.14 0.65
CA MET A 58 8.10 -15.37 1.54
C MET A 58 8.24 -15.79 3.01
N ALA A 59 9.28 -16.53 3.39
CA ALA A 59 9.50 -17.03 4.76
C ALA A 59 9.30 -15.96 5.87
N PRO A 60 9.72 -14.68 5.71
CA PRO A 60 9.43 -13.66 6.71
C PRO A 60 7.94 -13.47 7.02
N MET A 61 7.04 -13.67 6.02
CA MET A 61 5.60 -13.55 6.23
C MET A 61 5.04 -14.67 7.12
N LYS A 62 5.69 -15.85 7.12
CA LYS A 62 5.32 -16.98 8.00
C LYS A 62 5.41 -16.64 9.48
N LYS A 63 6.41 -15.82 9.86
CA LYS A 63 6.57 -15.37 11.26
C LYS A 63 5.32 -14.60 11.73
N PHE A 64 4.85 -13.66 10.91
CA PHE A 64 3.63 -12.89 11.24
C PHE A 64 2.37 -13.75 11.24
N TRP A 65 2.33 -14.77 10.38
CA TRP A 65 1.27 -15.77 10.41
C TRP A 65 1.26 -16.54 11.72
N ASP A 66 2.41 -17.06 12.15
CA ASP A 66 2.56 -17.83 13.39
C ASP A 66 2.28 -17.00 14.65
N GLU A 67 2.58 -15.71 14.59
CA GLU A 67 2.25 -14.75 15.65
C GLU A 67 0.75 -14.38 15.66
N GLY A 68 -0.04 -14.81 14.67
CA GLY A 68 -1.44 -14.40 14.51
C GLY A 68 -1.61 -12.92 14.15
N LYS A 69 -0.64 -12.34 13.43
CA LYS A 69 -0.57 -10.92 13.05
C LYS A 69 -0.70 -10.66 11.55
N LEU A 70 -0.91 -11.71 10.77
CA LEU A 70 -1.12 -11.66 9.32
C LEU A 70 -2.49 -12.20 8.95
N ALA A 71 -3.35 -11.36 8.39
CA ALA A 71 -4.60 -11.76 7.76
C ALA A 71 -4.42 -11.92 6.26
N VAL A 72 -4.84 -13.05 5.71
CA VAL A 72 -4.90 -13.36 4.28
C VAL A 72 -6.34 -13.18 3.82
N LEU A 73 -6.59 -12.23 2.94
CA LEU A 73 -7.91 -11.86 2.43
C LEU A 73 -8.07 -12.47 1.03
N HIS A 74 -8.88 -13.50 0.92
CA HIS A 74 -9.04 -14.28 -0.28
C HIS A 74 -10.03 -13.67 -1.28
N GLY A 75 -9.79 -13.91 -2.58
CA GLY A 75 -10.72 -13.57 -3.65
C GLY A 75 -11.07 -12.09 -3.78
N VAL A 76 -10.15 -11.21 -3.33
CA VAL A 76 -10.39 -9.78 -3.31
C VAL A 76 -10.36 -9.20 -4.74
N GLY A 77 -11.32 -8.38 -5.04
CA GLY A 77 -11.47 -7.72 -6.34
C GLY A 77 -12.80 -7.00 -6.42
N PHE A 78 -13.37 -6.92 -7.59
CA PHE A 78 -14.74 -6.46 -7.80
C PHE A 78 -15.33 -7.09 -9.07
N THR A 79 -16.65 -7.11 -9.18
CA THR A 79 -17.36 -7.65 -10.34
C THR A 79 -16.98 -6.87 -11.59
N ASP A 80 -16.80 -7.58 -12.71
CA ASP A 80 -16.40 -6.98 -14.00
C ASP A 80 -15.05 -6.24 -13.96
N SER A 81 -14.10 -6.76 -13.18
CA SER A 81 -12.75 -6.20 -13.07
C SER A 81 -12.09 -6.07 -14.45
N PRO A 82 -11.67 -4.85 -14.84
CA PRO A 82 -10.98 -4.67 -16.12
C PRO A 82 -9.56 -5.22 -16.03
N ARG A 83 -9.09 -5.81 -17.15
CA ARG A 83 -7.70 -6.26 -17.31
C ARG A 83 -6.74 -5.15 -17.72
N SER A 84 -7.11 -3.90 -17.46
CA SER A 84 -6.30 -2.70 -17.69
C SER A 84 -5.77 -2.18 -16.37
N HIS A 85 -4.47 -2.13 -16.19
CA HIS A 85 -3.83 -1.55 -15.00
C HIS A 85 -4.37 -0.16 -14.68
N PHE A 86 -4.47 0.71 -15.68
CA PHE A 86 -4.91 2.09 -15.49
C PHE A 86 -6.32 2.17 -14.91
N ARG A 87 -7.26 1.39 -15.48
CA ARG A 87 -8.65 1.43 -15.01
C ARG A 87 -8.81 0.69 -13.69
N ALA A 88 -8.16 -0.46 -13.52
CA ALA A 88 -8.22 -1.18 -12.25
C ALA A 88 -7.64 -0.34 -11.10
N MET A 89 -6.46 0.26 -11.30
CA MET A 89 -5.90 1.19 -10.30
C MET A 89 -6.80 2.38 -10.03
N ASP A 90 -7.43 2.99 -11.05
CA ASP A 90 -8.39 4.07 -10.85
C ASP A 90 -9.52 3.64 -9.91
N ILE A 91 -10.10 2.45 -10.15
CA ILE A 91 -11.20 1.90 -9.33
C ILE A 91 -10.74 1.65 -7.88
N TRP A 92 -9.62 0.96 -7.69
CA TRP A 92 -9.09 0.68 -6.35
C TRP A 92 -8.71 1.94 -5.60
N HIS A 93 -8.20 2.95 -6.29
CA HIS A 93 -7.78 4.21 -5.68
C HIS A 93 -8.95 5.12 -5.33
N THR A 94 -10.03 5.08 -6.11
CA THR A 94 -11.15 6.01 -5.94
C THR A 94 -12.41 5.37 -5.37
N CYS A 95 -12.49 4.04 -5.33
CA CYS A 95 -13.71 3.29 -5.00
C CYS A 95 -14.89 3.61 -5.95
N GLU A 96 -14.61 3.94 -7.22
CA GLU A 96 -15.60 4.34 -8.22
C GLU A 96 -15.58 3.40 -9.44
N PRO A 97 -16.22 2.22 -9.37
CA PRO A 97 -16.22 1.27 -10.48
C PRO A 97 -17.01 1.77 -11.70
N GLU A 98 -18.07 2.56 -11.51
CA GLU A 98 -18.99 2.97 -12.58
C GLU A 98 -18.50 4.18 -13.39
N LYS A 99 -17.60 4.97 -12.86
CA LYS A 99 -17.07 6.19 -13.48
C LYS A 99 -15.59 6.38 -13.18
N VAL A 100 -14.93 7.28 -13.89
CA VAL A 100 -13.58 7.74 -13.53
C VAL A 100 -13.73 8.64 -12.30
N GLY A 101 -13.18 8.18 -11.16
CA GLY A 101 -13.25 8.92 -9.91
C GLY A 101 -12.38 10.17 -9.93
N THR A 102 -12.71 11.16 -9.13
CA THR A 102 -11.98 12.43 -9.01
C THR A 102 -11.17 12.52 -7.72
N GLU A 103 -11.59 11.82 -6.67
CA GLU A 103 -10.96 11.82 -5.36
C GLU A 103 -10.55 10.41 -4.95
N GLY A 104 -9.36 10.27 -4.38
CA GLY A 104 -8.87 9.03 -3.81
C GLY A 104 -9.43 8.76 -2.42
N TRP A 105 -9.58 7.47 -2.07
CA TRP A 105 -10.15 7.08 -0.79
C TRP A 105 -9.29 7.52 0.41
N LEU A 106 -7.97 7.44 0.33
CA LEU A 106 -7.06 7.94 1.38
C LEU A 106 -7.07 9.47 1.46
N GLY A 107 -7.23 10.15 0.32
CA GLY A 107 -7.43 11.61 0.33
C GLY A 107 -8.73 12.01 1.06
N ARG A 108 -9.81 11.24 0.87
CA ARG A 108 -11.05 11.43 1.65
C ARG A 108 -10.85 11.14 3.14
N VAL A 109 -10.06 10.10 3.50
CA VAL A 109 -9.68 9.84 4.91
C VAL A 109 -8.93 11.03 5.50
N ALA A 110 -7.95 11.55 4.78
CA ALA A 110 -7.17 12.70 5.25
C ALA A 110 -8.06 13.94 5.49
N ARG A 111 -9.01 14.19 4.61
CA ARG A 111 -9.99 15.28 4.78
C ARG A 111 -10.85 15.10 6.03
N GLU A 112 -11.25 13.87 6.37
CA GLU A 112 -12.02 13.60 7.59
C GLU A 112 -11.16 13.79 8.87
N PHE A 113 -9.89 13.46 8.81
CA PHE A 113 -8.98 13.63 9.95
C PHE A 113 -8.60 15.09 10.20
N ASP A 114 -8.43 15.87 9.15
CA ASP A 114 -8.03 17.27 9.22
C ASP A 114 -8.88 18.13 8.26
N PRO A 115 -10.15 18.40 8.63
CA PRO A 115 -11.04 19.20 7.81
C PRO A 115 -10.59 20.65 7.64
N LYS A 116 -9.72 21.13 8.54
CA LYS A 116 -9.15 22.49 8.47
C LYS A 116 -7.86 22.56 7.65
N LYS A 117 -7.30 21.41 7.28
CA LYS A 117 -6.06 21.30 6.49
C LYS A 117 -4.84 21.98 7.16
N GLU A 118 -4.74 21.84 8.48
CA GLU A 118 -3.67 22.44 9.27
C GLU A 118 -2.41 21.57 9.28
N ASN A 119 -2.56 20.23 9.09
CA ASN A 119 -1.48 19.27 9.09
C ASN A 119 -0.99 18.94 7.68
N VAL A 120 0.03 19.60 7.21
CA VAL A 120 0.59 19.44 5.85
C VAL A 120 1.38 18.13 5.65
N VAL A 121 1.61 17.36 6.71
CA VAL A 121 2.36 16.09 6.68
C VAL A 121 1.53 14.89 7.15
N GLN A 122 0.23 15.06 7.31
CA GLN A 122 -0.68 13.97 7.72
C GLN A 122 -0.61 12.78 6.76
N VAL A 123 -0.37 13.05 5.48
CA VAL A 123 -0.25 12.04 4.42
C VAL A 123 1.13 12.09 3.80
N VAL A 124 1.82 10.95 3.80
CA VAL A 124 3.15 10.82 3.21
C VAL A 124 3.16 9.68 2.18
N SER A 125 3.54 10.00 0.95
CA SER A 125 3.77 9.04 -0.12
C SER A 125 5.27 8.83 -0.33
N MET A 126 5.75 7.59 -0.19
CA MET A 126 7.14 7.24 -0.50
C MET A 126 7.28 6.89 -1.99
N GLY A 127 7.31 7.94 -2.82
CA GLY A 127 7.41 7.82 -4.27
C GLY A 127 7.53 9.18 -4.96
N PRO A 128 7.92 9.20 -6.24
CA PRO A 128 8.16 10.44 -6.99
C PRO A 128 6.87 11.13 -7.49
N SER A 129 5.74 10.48 -7.36
CA SER A 129 4.45 10.98 -7.86
C SER A 129 3.36 10.88 -6.80
N LEU A 130 2.31 11.66 -6.98
CA LEU A 130 1.11 11.61 -6.15
C LEU A 130 0.21 10.46 -6.63
N PRO A 131 0.05 9.36 -5.85
CA PRO A 131 -0.88 8.30 -6.20
C PRO A 131 -2.32 8.80 -6.19
N ARG A 132 -3.13 8.30 -7.11
CA ARG A 132 -4.53 8.73 -7.22
C ARG A 132 -5.36 8.46 -5.95
N SER A 133 -5.00 7.44 -5.18
CA SER A 133 -5.62 7.15 -3.88
C SER A 133 -5.50 8.29 -2.86
N LEU A 134 -4.49 9.15 -3.02
CA LEU A 134 -4.21 10.28 -2.13
C LEU A 134 -4.77 11.62 -2.66
N VAL A 135 -5.24 11.66 -3.92
CA VAL A 135 -5.75 12.89 -4.53
C VAL A 135 -7.06 13.29 -3.88
N CYS A 136 -7.10 14.45 -3.24
CA CYS A 136 -8.32 15.08 -2.77
C CYS A 136 -8.10 16.61 -2.79
N PRO A 137 -9.03 17.40 -3.38
CA PRO A 137 -8.85 18.84 -3.49
C PRO A 137 -8.57 19.51 -2.15
N GLY A 138 -7.47 20.24 -2.09
CA GLY A 138 -7.02 20.97 -0.92
C GLY A 138 -6.48 20.12 0.23
N VAL A 139 -6.24 18.81 0.03
CA VAL A 139 -5.55 17.97 1.01
C VAL A 139 -4.06 17.94 0.64
N PRO A 140 -3.16 18.43 1.49
CA PRO A 140 -1.73 18.37 1.24
C PRO A 140 -1.21 16.93 1.36
N VAL A 141 -0.27 16.56 0.47
CA VAL A 141 0.40 15.26 0.50
C VAL A 141 1.90 15.48 0.29
N ALA A 142 2.69 14.98 1.22
CA ALA A 142 4.14 14.99 1.06
C ALA A 142 4.61 13.80 0.22
N CYS A 143 5.12 14.04 -0.99
CA CYS A 143 5.67 13.02 -1.88
C CYS A 143 7.20 12.97 -1.75
N VAL A 144 7.74 11.86 -1.24
CA VAL A 144 9.16 11.67 -0.97
C VAL A 144 9.77 10.74 -2.02
N ALA A 145 10.49 11.30 -2.96
CA ALA A 145 11.03 10.57 -4.12
C ALA A 145 12.29 9.73 -3.82
N GLY A 146 12.89 9.88 -2.65
CA GLY A 146 14.16 9.25 -2.31
C GLY A 146 14.39 9.15 -0.80
N PRO A 147 15.63 8.98 -0.35
CA PRO A 147 15.95 8.98 1.07
C PRO A 147 15.52 10.29 1.75
N LEU A 148 14.95 10.18 2.96
CA LEU A 148 14.48 11.34 3.72
C LEU A 148 15.59 12.36 4.02
N GLU A 149 16.84 11.91 4.12
CA GLU A 149 18.02 12.75 4.33
C GLU A 149 18.26 13.71 3.16
N ARG A 150 17.66 13.46 1.99
CA ARG A 150 17.75 14.28 0.78
C ARG A 150 16.40 14.89 0.37
N TYR A 151 15.40 14.73 1.22
CA TYR A 151 14.09 15.31 0.95
C TYR A 151 14.12 16.82 1.06
N GLY A 152 13.51 17.50 0.12
CA GLY A 152 13.31 18.94 0.15
C GLY A 152 13.45 19.64 -1.18
N PHE A 153 13.06 20.91 -1.20
CA PHE A 153 13.19 21.79 -2.35
C PHE A 153 14.65 22.25 -2.48
N LEU A 154 15.29 21.90 -3.58
CA LEU A 154 16.71 22.20 -3.85
C LEU A 154 17.66 21.75 -2.72
N PRO A 155 17.71 20.45 -2.40
CA PRO A 155 18.53 19.95 -1.28
C PRO A 155 20.03 20.20 -1.45
N GLN A 156 20.49 20.46 -2.68
CA GLN A 156 21.87 20.82 -3.00
C GLN A 156 22.23 22.27 -2.66
N VAL A 157 21.23 23.16 -2.47
CA VAL A 157 21.43 24.57 -2.10
C VAL A 157 21.34 24.71 -0.58
N GLN A 158 22.38 25.26 0.05
CA GLN A 158 22.50 25.32 1.51
C GLN A 158 22.76 26.74 2.02
N GLY A 159 22.61 26.94 3.33
CA GLY A 159 22.95 28.18 4.02
C GLY A 159 22.15 29.39 3.55
N ALA A 160 22.81 30.56 3.48
CA ALA A 160 22.19 31.83 3.13
C ALA A 160 21.59 31.87 1.73
N GLU A 161 22.19 31.14 0.77
CA GLU A 161 21.68 31.03 -0.59
C GLU A 161 20.32 30.33 -0.60
N ARG A 162 20.18 29.20 0.13
CA ARG A 162 18.93 28.49 0.28
C ARG A 162 17.84 29.39 0.87
N THR A 163 18.15 30.12 1.93
CA THR A 163 17.21 31.06 2.55
C THR A 163 16.71 32.10 1.54
N GLN A 164 17.61 32.67 0.72
CA GLN A 164 17.21 33.64 -0.30
C GLN A 164 16.33 33.03 -1.39
N VAL A 165 16.63 31.79 -1.83
CA VAL A 165 15.82 31.10 -2.83
C VAL A 165 14.43 30.80 -2.30
N LEU A 166 14.34 30.27 -1.08
CA LEU A 166 13.05 29.98 -0.44
C LEU A 166 12.21 31.24 -0.17
N ASP A 167 12.85 32.33 0.24
CA ASP A 167 12.17 33.61 0.44
C ASP A 167 11.63 34.17 -0.88
N ARG A 168 12.39 34.08 -1.97
CA ARG A 168 11.90 34.44 -3.33
C ARG A 168 10.78 33.54 -3.78
N PHE A 169 10.89 32.23 -3.56
CA PHE A 169 9.84 31.26 -3.90
C PHE A 169 8.55 31.56 -3.13
N ALA A 170 8.62 31.76 -1.82
CA ALA A 170 7.48 32.11 -0.99
C ALA A 170 6.83 33.44 -1.43
N LYS A 171 7.62 34.43 -1.82
CA LYS A 171 7.10 35.70 -2.35
C LYS A 171 6.42 35.55 -3.71
N MET A 172 6.89 34.66 -4.57
CA MET A 172 6.25 34.38 -5.88
C MET A 172 4.84 33.77 -5.70
N TYR A 173 4.65 32.99 -4.66
CA TYR A 173 3.38 32.32 -4.32
C TYR A 173 2.62 32.99 -3.18
N SER A 174 2.97 34.24 -2.83
CA SER A 174 2.22 35.00 -1.83
C SER A 174 0.81 35.34 -2.34
N PRO A 175 -0.22 35.30 -1.49
CA PRO A 175 -1.59 35.66 -1.84
C PRO A 175 -1.75 37.03 -2.46
N ALA A 176 -0.81 37.96 -2.23
CA ALA A 176 -0.80 39.28 -2.85
C ALA A 176 -0.59 39.24 -4.38
N ILE A 177 -0.14 38.11 -4.92
CA ILE A 177 0.10 37.90 -6.36
C ILE A 177 -1.07 37.13 -7.00
N GLY A 178 -1.93 36.51 -6.19
CA GLY A 178 -3.03 35.68 -6.66
C GLY A 178 -4.11 36.47 -7.39
N SER A 179 -4.56 35.93 -8.49
CA SER A 179 -5.70 36.46 -9.25
C SER A 179 -6.64 35.34 -9.67
N GLY A 180 -7.22 34.67 -8.68
CA GLY A 180 -8.26 33.68 -8.89
C GLY A 180 -7.93 32.27 -8.37
N PRO A 181 -8.90 31.34 -8.40
CA PRO A 181 -8.86 30.08 -7.65
C PRO A 181 -7.67 29.16 -8.02
N VAL A 182 -7.18 29.23 -9.24
CA VAL A 182 -6.02 28.43 -9.70
C VAL A 182 -4.74 28.93 -9.02
N MET A 183 -4.54 30.25 -8.97
CA MET A 183 -3.35 30.84 -8.35
C MET A 183 -3.38 30.69 -6.83
N ASP A 184 -4.56 30.77 -6.22
CA ASP A 184 -4.75 30.56 -4.79
C ASP A 184 -4.37 29.10 -4.43
N TYR A 185 -4.88 28.12 -5.20
CA TYR A 185 -4.52 26.71 -5.03
C TYR A 185 -3.01 26.44 -5.21
N LEU A 186 -2.38 27.02 -6.22
CA LEU A 186 -0.94 26.88 -6.44
C LEU A 186 -0.13 27.51 -5.31
N SER A 187 -0.58 28.66 -4.81
CA SER A 187 0.06 29.35 -3.70
C SER A 187 -0.01 28.55 -2.39
N GLU A 188 -1.18 28.02 -2.06
CA GLU A 188 -1.37 27.13 -0.90
C GLU A 188 -0.49 25.89 -1.01
N THR A 189 -0.52 25.20 -2.15
CA THR A 189 0.28 24.00 -2.39
C THR A 189 1.78 24.27 -2.27
N ALA A 190 2.26 25.39 -2.80
CA ALA A 190 3.68 25.76 -2.70
C ALA A 190 4.12 26.05 -1.26
N ILE A 191 3.29 26.78 -0.50
CA ILE A 191 3.57 27.08 0.91
C ILE A 191 3.52 25.81 1.77
N ASP A 192 2.55 24.93 1.54
CA ASP A 192 2.40 23.67 2.27
C ASP A 192 3.55 22.71 1.97
N SER A 193 4.04 22.70 0.73
CA SER A 193 5.24 21.93 0.36
C SER A 193 6.49 22.38 1.12
N LEU A 194 6.69 23.69 1.29
CA LEU A 194 7.81 24.21 2.09
C LEU A 194 7.67 23.87 3.58
N LYS A 195 6.48 24.02 4.14
CA LYS A 195 6.21 23.65 5.54
C LYS A 195 6.42 22.14 5.76
N GLY A 196 5.89 21.32 4.85
CA GLY A 196 6.05 19.87 4.90
C GLY A 196 7.52 19.44 4.82
N GLU A 197 8.33 20.10 3.98
CA GLU A 197 9.77 19.89 3.93
C GLU A 197 10.42 20.12 5.29
N ASP A 198 10.13 21.28 5.90
CA ASP A 198 10.75 21.66 7.19
C ASP A 198 10.39 20.67 8.32
N ILE A 199 9.22 20.08 8.29
CA ILE A 199 8.77 19.08 9.25
C ILE A 199 9.43 17.71 8.96
N ILE A 200 9.38 17.23 7.71
CA ILE A 200 9.84 15.88 7.37
C ILE A 200 11.36 15.73 7.48
N LYS A 201 12.12 16.74 7.11
CA LYS A 201 13.61 16.69 7.18
C LYS A 201 14.16 16.51 8.61
N VAL A 202 13.33 16.69 9.63
CA VAL A 202 13.72 16.43 11.03
C VAL A 202 13.66 14.94 11.36
N ALA A 203 12.86 14.14 10.63
CA ALA A 203 12.65 12.74 10.93
C ALA A 203 13.95 11.91 10.95
N PRO A 204 14.87 11.97 9.96
CA PRO A 204 16.14 11.25 10.04
C PRO A 204 17.02 11.66 11.21
N GLN A 205 16.92 12.90 11.67
CA GLN A 205 17.72 13.41 12.78
C GLN A 205 17.25 12.87 14.15
N LYS A 206 15.97 12.54 14.27
CA LYS A 206 15.37 11.97 15.48
C LYS A 206 15.38 10.43 15.48
N TYR A 207 15.81 9.83 14.38
CA TYR A 207 15.76 8.38 14.18
C TYR A 207 17.14 7.74 14.40
N SER A 208 17.12 6.66 15.16
CA SER A 208 18.27 5.78 15.38
C SER A 208 17.72 4.37 15.60
N SER A 209 18.18 3.38 14.87
CA SER A 209 17.72 2.00 15.00
C SER A 209 18.87 1.01 14.84
N THR A 210 18.76 -0.12 15.53
CA THR A 210 19.69 -1.26 15.37
C THR A 210 19.28 -2.20 14.23
N VAL A 211 18.06 -2.01 13.68
CA VAL A 211 17.53 -2.85 12.62
C VAL A 211 18.18 -2.52 11.27
N GLU A 212 18.75 -3.54 10.64
CA GLU A 212 19.28 -3.44 9.29
C GLU A 212 18.20 -3.73 8.25
N TYR A 213 17.96 -2.77 7.36
CA TYR A 213 17.06 -2.95 6.24
C TYR A 213 17.77 -3.53 5.02
N PRO A 214 17.17 -4.46 4.28
CA PRO A 214 17.71 -4.94 3.01
C PRO A 214 17.96 -3.78 2.04
N ASN A 215 18.99 -3.88 1.21
CA ASN A 215 19.28 -2.85 0.21
C ASN A 215 18.40 -2.98 -1.03
N THR A 216 17.10 -2.89 -0.85
CA THR A 216 16.10 -2.93 -1.93
C THR A 216 15.30 -1.64 -2.00
N PRO A 217 14.70 -1.30 -3.16
CA PRO A 217 13.89 -0.09 -3.28
C PRO A 217 12.73 -0.05 -2.29
N ILE A 218 12.03 -1.17 -2.10
CA ILE A 218 10.88 -1.22 -1.18
C ILE A 218 11.32 -1.12 0.29
N ALA A 219 12.42 -1.76 0.69
CA ALA A 219 12.93 -1.65 2.04
C ALA A 219 13.36 -0.21 2.39
N ARG A 220 13.92 0.53 1.42
CA ARG A 220 14.22 1.97 1.60
C ARG A 220 12.94 2.82 1.79
N LYS A 221 11.87 2.54 1.05
CA LYS A 221 10.57 3.21 1.23
C LYS A 221 9.99 2.92 2.63
N LEU A 222 9.99 1.66 3.04
CA LEU A 222 9.50 1.24 4.37
C LEU A 222 10.35 1.84 5.50
N LYS A 223 11.68 1.92 5.33
CA LYS A 223 12.55 2.64 6.28
C LYS A 223 12.17 4.12 6.39
N GLY A 224 11.89 4.78 5.27
CA GLY A 224 11.44 6.18 5.28
C GLY A 224 10.11 6.35 6.04
N ILE A 225 9.17 5.41 5.89
CA ILE A 225 7.93 5.40 6.67
C ILE A 225 8.24 5.22 8.17
N ALA A 226 9.11 4.26 8.53
CA ALA A 226 9.50 4.05 9.92
C ALA A 226 10.14 5.29 10.53
N GLN A 227 11.10 5.92 9.84
CA GLN A 227 11.75 7.16 10.27
C GLN A 227 10.72 8.28 10.55
N THR A 228 9.74 8.43 9.64
CA THR A 228 8.70 9.46 9.76
C THR A 228 7.77 9.17 10.95
N HIS A 229 7.32 7.92 11.09
CA HIS A 229 6.40 7.51 12.15
C HIS A 229 7.06 7.53 13.54
N ILE A 230 8.29 7.04 13.66
CA ILE A 230 9.07 7.02 14.90
C ILE A 230 9.42 8.43 15.36
N ALA A 231 9.68 9.35 14.44
CA ALA A 231 9.97 10.74 14.74
C ALA A 231 8.75 11.55 15.25
N GLU A 232 7.56 10.96 15.24
CA GLU A 232 6.32 11.59 15.75
C GLU A 232 6.00 12.93 15.08
N ILE A 233 6.10 12.99 13.76
CA ILE A 233 5.80 14.21 13.00
C ILE A 233 4.33 14.33 12.58
N ASP A 234 3.44 13.62 13.28
CA ASP A 234 1.98 13.65 13.14
C ASP A 234 1.47 13.17 11.77
N SER A 235 2.18 12.19 11.17
CA SER A 235 1.76 11.51 9.94
C SER A 235 1.00 10.23 10.30
N ARG A 236 -0.19 10.05 9.72
CA ARG A 236 -1.09 8.92 10.01
C ARG A 236 -1.39 8.04 8.80
N LEU A 237 -1.20 8.56 7.59
CA LEU A 237 -1.47 7.86 6.35
C LEU A 237 -0.19 7.79 5.52
N PHE A 238 0.27 6.57 5.28
CA PHE A 238 1.44 6.31 4.47
C PHE A 238 1.08 5.48 3.25
N TYR A 239 1.69 5.82 2.13
CA TYR A 239 1.55 5.07 0.89
C TYR A 239 2.92 4.78 0.28
N CYS A 240 3.11 3.55 -0.17
CA CYS A 240 4.22 3.18 -1.03
C CYS A 240 3.77 2.10 -2.02
N ASP A 241 4.53 1.98 -3.10
CA ASP A 241 4.32 0.95 -4.11
C ASP A 241 5.58 0.12 -4.32
N HIS A 242 5.40 -1.12 -4.76
CA HIS A 242 6.43 -1.96 -5.33
C HIS A 242 5.97 -2.45 -6.70
N SER A 243 6.65 -2.03 -7.75
CA SER A 243 6.27 -2.28 -9.13
C SER A 243 6.85 -3.58 -9.68
N THR A 244 6.52 -3.89 -10.94
CA THR A 244 7.02 -5.00 -11.75
C THR A 244 6.37 -6.37 -11.47
N PHE A 245 5.23 -6.44 -10.78
CA PHE A 245 4.45 -7.66 -10.66
C PHE A 245 3.75 -8.08 -11.97
N ASP A 246 3.93 -7.32 -13.04
CA ASP A 246 3.39 -7.62 -14.37
C ASP A 246 4.23 -8.71 -15.09
N THR A 247 4.14 -9.94 -14.57
CA THR A 247 5.01 -11.06 -14.91
C THR A 247 4.43 -11.93 -16.04
N HIS A 248 4.25 -11.35 -17.25
CA HIS A 248 3.82 -12.11 -18.42
C HIS A 248 4.85 -13.14 -18.91
N ALA A 249 6.13 -12.93 -18.62
CA ALA A 249 7.21 -13.83 -18.96
C ALA A 249 8.29 -13.84 -17.89
N GLY A 250 9.03 -14.96 -17.79
CA GLY A 250 10.09 -15.11 -16.79
C GLY A 250 9.60 -14.99 -15.35
N GLN A 251 8.35 -15.37 -15.09
CA GLN A 251 7.71 -15.18 -13.78
C GLN A 251 8.47 -15.86 -12.66
N ASN A 252 8.94 -17.06 -12.85
CA ASN A 252 9.62 -17.86 -11.84
C ASN A 252 11.04 -17.42 -11.61
N PRO A 253 11.78 -16.56 -11.83
CA PRO A 253 12.56 -15.88 -10.79
C PRO A 253 12.02 -14.49 -10.46
N GLY A 254 11.33 -13.84 -11.39
CA GLY A 254 10.88 -12.46 -11.22
C GLY A 254 9.99 -12.27 -10.01
N HIS A 255 8.88 -12.99 -9.96
CA HIS A 255 7.90 -12.93 -8.86
C HIS A 255 8.51 -13.28 -7.51
N GLY A 256 9.41 -14.30 -7.49
CA GLY A 256 10.12 -14.68 -6.27
C GLY A 256 11.01 -13.57 -5.74
N ASN A 257 11.78 -12.89 -6.61
CA ASN A 257 12.64 -11.77 -6.21
C ASN A 257 11.84 -10.58 -5.68
N LEU A 258 10.67 -10.30 -6.28
CA LEU A 258 9.78 -9.22 -5.83
C LEU A 258 9.23 -9.51 -4.43
N TRP A 259 8.69 -10.70 -4.20
CA TRP A 259 8.16 -11.08 -2.90
C TRP A 259 9.23 -11.24 -1.83
N LYS A 260 10.42 -11.72 -2.18
CA LYS A 260 11.56 -11.73 -1.26
C LYS A 260 11.87 -10.31 -0.77
N ALA A 261 11.99 -9.36 -1.68
CA ALA A 261 12.27 -7.97 -1.31
C ALA A 261 11.15 -7.36 -0.45
N VAL A 262 9.88 -7.64 -0.77
CA VAL A 262 8.72 -7.17 0.00
C VAL A 262 8.71 -7.78 1.39
N SER A 263 8.81 -9.10 1.51
CA SER A 263 8.71 -9.81 2.79
C SER A 263 9.86 -9.48 3.75
N GLU A 264 11.10 -9.43 3.25
CA GLU A 264 12.26 -9.01 4.04
C GLU A 264 12.16 -7.52 4.45
N GLY A 265 11.65 -6.66 3.56
CA GLY A 265 11.41 -5.25 3.87
C GLY A 265 10.35 -5.05 4.96
N ILE A 266 9.26 -5.81 4.91
CA ILE A 266 8.20 -5.80 5.93
C ILE A 266 8.72 -6.32 7.27
N GLU A 267 9.52 -7.40 7.26
CA GLU A 267 10.13 -7.93 8.48
C GLU A 267 10.99 -6.87 9.18
N ALA A 268 11.87 -6.20 8.44
CA ALA A 268 12.71 -5.13 8.96
C ALA A 268 11.85 -3.95 9.47
N PHE A 269 10.83 -3.54 8.73
CA PHE A 269 9.92 -2.46 9.12
C PHE A 269 9.21 -2.75 10.44
N MET A 270 8.62 -3.93 10.58
CA MET A 270 7.91 -4.29 11.81
C MET A 270 8.87 -4.46 13.01
N ALA A 271 10.07 -5.02 12.77
CA ALA A 271 11.10 -5.12 13.81
C ALA A 271 11.52 -3.74 14.31
N ASP A 272 11.70 -2.79 13.41
CA ASP A 272 12.07 -1.41 13.71
C ASP A 272 10.98 -0.68 14.53
N LEU A 273 9.72 -0.82 14.11
CA LEU A 273 8.59 -0.27 14.86
C LEU A 273 8.48 -0.89 16.27
N ARG A 274 8.72 -2.21 16.40
CA ARG A 274 8.71 -2.93 17.68
C ARG A 274 9.85 -2.47 18.59
N GLU A 275 11.07 -2.28 18.05
CA GLU A 275 12.22 -1.72 18.78
C GLU A 275 11.86 -0.40 19.45
N HIS A 276 11.13 0.46 18.72
CA HIS A 276 10.72 1.78 19.18
C HIS A 276 9.36 1.81 19.89
N ARG A 277 8.69 0.67 20.08
CA ARG A 277 7.33 0.57 20.69
C ARG A 277 6.30 1.42 19.94
N LYS A 278 6.39 1.42 18.60
CA LYS A 278 5.52 2.17 17.69
C LYS A 278 4.73 1.27 16.73
N SER A 279 4.70 -0.06 16.98
CA SER A 279 3.97 -1.02 16.15
C SER A 279 2.48 -1.13 16.49
N ASP A 280 2.07 -0.82 17.72
CA ASP A 280 0.72 -1.11 18.25
C ASP A 280 -0.40 -0.35 17.53
N ASN A 281 -0.11 0.80 16.97
CA ASN A 281 -1.08 1.65 16.29
C ASN A 281 -0.98 1.60 14.75
N VAL A 282 -0.16 0.71 14.21
CA VAL A 282 0.05 0.57 12.76
C VAL A 282 -0.67 -0.64 12.21
N VAL A 283 -1.45 -0.44 11.15
CA VAL A 283 -1.98 -1.49 10.29
C VAL A 283 -1.45 -1.28 8.89
N MET A 284 -0.80 -2.30 8.32
CA MET A 284 -0.34 -2.32 6.94
C MET A 284 -1.34 -3.10 6.08
N LEU A 285 -1.76 -2.49 4.98
CA LEU A 285 -2.56 -3.11 3.94
C LEU A 285 -1.69 -3.34 2.69
N LEU A 286 -1.61 -4.60 2.23
CA LEU A 286 -0.99 -4.96 0.95
C LEU A 286 -2.08 -5.36 -0.03
N PHE A 287 -2.03 -4.83 -1.24
CA PHE A 287 -2.95 -5.23 -2.31
C PHE A 287 -2.33 -5.05 -3.69
N SER A 288 -2.94 -5.65 -4.69
CA SER A 288 -2.66 -5.40 -6.10
C SER A 288 -3.96 -5.07 -6.82
N GLU A 289 -3.88 -4.37 -7.95
CA GLU A 289 -5.04 -3.86 -8.69
C GLU A 289 -5.93 -4.95 -9.32
N PHE A 290 -5.39 -6.16 -9.48
CA PHE A 290 -6.09 -7.39 -9.87
C PHE A 290 -5.18 -8.60 -9.64
N GLY A 291 -5.73 -9.82 -9.78
CA GLY A 291 -4.97 -11.07 -9.81
C GLY A 291 -4.56 -11.47 -11.24
N ARG A 292 -3.97 -12.66 -11.36
CA ARG A 292 -3.56 -13.24 -12.65
C ARG A 292 -4.48 -14.36 -13.08
N ARG A 293 -4.48 -14.71 -14.38
CA ARG A 293 -5.22 -15.85 -14.92
C ARG A 293 -4.87 -17.13 -14.18
N VAL A 294 -5.86 -18.03 -14.10
CA VAL A 294 -5.67 -19.33 -13.44
C VAL A 294 -4.66 -20.16 -14.20
N HIS A 295 -4.78 -20.24 -15.53
CA HIS A 295 -3.85 -20.98 -16.39
C HIS A 295 -2.64 -20.13 -16.77
N ASP A 296 -1.42 -20.71 -16.66
CA ASP A 296 -0.21 -20.03 -17.09
C ASP A 296 -0.08 -20.02 -18.63
N ASN A 297 0.76 -19.12 -19.16
CA ASN A 297 1.02 -19.01 -20.59
C ASN A 297 2.33 -19.70 -21.04
N GLY A 298 2.91 -20.57 -20.17
CA GLY A 298 4.15 -21.27 -20.40
C GLY A 298 5.43 -20.55 -19.94
N SER A 299 5.35 -19.27 -19.58
CA SER A 299 6.49 -18.48 -19.09
C SER A 299 6.11 -17.54 -17.94
N GLY A 300 4.86 -17.20 -17.84
CA GLY A 300 4.27 -16.32 -16.84
C GLY A 300 2.76 -16.43 -16.85
N THR A 301 2.09 -15.35 -16.49
CA THR A 301 0.64 -15.29 -16.41
C THR A 301 0.11 -13.99 -16.99
N ASP A 302 -1.04 -14.04 -17.64
CA ASP A 302 -1.73 -12.87 -18.15
C ASP A 302 -2.62 -12.24 -17.07
N HIS A 303 -3.13 -11.02 -17.32
CA HIS A 303 -4.02 -10.30 -16.42
C HIS A 303 -5.30 -11.10 -16.15
N GLY A 304 -5.69 -11.16 -14.91
CA GLY A 304 -6.91 -11.79 -14.41
C GLY A 304 -7.78 -10.83 -13.60
N ALA A 305 -8.56 -11.35 -12.65
CA ALA A 305 -9.49 -10.56 -11.86
C ALA A 305 -9.30 -10.76 -10.34
N GLY A 306 -9.81 -11.86 -9.76
CA GLY A 306 -9.73 -12.12 -8.33
C GLY A 306 -8.30 -12.27 -7.84
N GLY A 307 -7.95 -11.54 -6.78
CA GLY A 307 -6.63 -11.49 -6.18
C GLY A 307 -6.61 -11.85 -4.70
N VAL A 308 -5.50 -11.56 -4.05
CA VAL A 308 -5.31 -11.67 -2.61
C VAL A 308 -4.83 -10.32 -2.08
N ALA A 309 -5.34 -9.94 -0.91
CA ALA A 309 -4.81 -8.84 -0.13
C ALA A 309 -4.36 -9.35 1.25
N PHE A 310 -3.52 -8.56 1.92
CA PHE A 310 -3.06 -8.88 3.26
C PHE A 310 -3.25 -7.67 4.18
N ALA A 311 -3.63 -7.97 5.42
CA ALA A 311 -3.53 -6.99 6.49
C ALA A 311 -2.53 -7.51 7.54
N LEU A 312 -1.65 -6.63 8.02
CA LEU A 312 -0.59 -6.97 8.96
C LEU A 312 -0.47 -5.89 10.03
N GLY A 313 -0.29 -6.29 11.28
CA GLY A 313 -0.13 -5.37 12.42
C GLY A 313 -0.45 -6.03 13.76
N GLU A 314 -0.07 -5.37 14.85
CA GLU A 314 -0.26 -5.92 16.20
C GLU A 314 -1.75 -6.11 16.57
N LYS A 315 -2.64 -5.29 16.01
CA LYS A 315 -4.10 -5.37 16.23
C LYS A 315 -4.82 -6.26 15.25
N VAL A 316 -4.12 -6.76 14.22
CA VAL A 316 -4.70 -7.65 13.23
C VAL A 316 -4.90 -9.04 13.86
N LYS A 317 -6.07 -9.61 13.63
CA LYS A 317 -6.34 -11.02 13.88
C LYS A 317 -5.86 -11.81 12.66
N GLY A 318 -4.79 -12.57 12.83
CA GLY A 318 -4.26 -13.41 11.76
C GLY A 318 -5.22 -14.55 11.39
N GLY A 319 -5.04 -15.06 10.18
CA GLY A 319 -5.83 -16.15 9.63
C GLY A 319 -6.34 -15.88 8.22
N HIS A 320 -7.15 -16.80 7.71
CA HIS A 320 -7.81 -16.68 6.42
C HIS A 320 -9.18 -16.00 6.56
N TYR A 321 -9.46 -15.05 5.65
CA TYR A 321 -10.74 -14.32 5.57
C TYR A 321 -11.28 -14.42 4.15
N GLY A 322 -12.55 -14.78 4.02
CA GLY A 322 -13.15 -15.17 2.77
C GLY A 322 -12.67 -16.57 2.32
N GLU A 323 -13.10 -16.98 1.15
CA GLU A 323 -12.75 -18.26 0.56
C GLU A 323 -11.93 -18.02 -0.72
N MET A 324 -10.94 -18.88 -0.98
CA MET A 324 -10.27 -18.87 -2.28
C MET A 324 -11.30 -19.20 -3.36
N PRO A 325 -11.45 -18.38 -4.40
CA PRO A 325 -12.34 -18.67 -5.51
C PRO A 325 -11.99 -20.01 -6.16
N SER A 326 -13.01 -20.73 -6.63
CA SER A 326 -12.85 -22.05 -7.23
C SER A 326 -11.97 -22.02 -8.49
N LEU A 327 -11.06 -22.99 -8.58
CA LEU A 327 -10.22 -23.21 -9.77
C LEU A 327 -10.91 -24.05 -10.87
N LYS A 328 -12.14 -24.52 -10.66
CA LYS A 328 -12.86 -25.32 -11.64
C LYS A 328 -13.25 -24.45 -12.83
N ALA A 329 -13.04 -24.96 -14.04
CA ALA A 329 -13.25 -24.22 -15.29
C ALA A 329 -14.65 -23.60 -15.41
N GLU A 330 -15.69 -24.31 -14.94
CA GLU A 330 -17.08 -23.84 -14.94
C GLU A 330 -17.36 -22.66 -13.98
N HIS A 331 -16.47 -22.40 -13.04
CA HIS A 331 -16.60 -21.30 -12.08
C HIS A 331 -15.75 -20.07 -12.44
N LEU A 332 -14.89 -20.20 -13.46
CA LEU A 332 -14.05 -19.10 -13.90
C LEU A 332 -14.82 -18.13 -14.82
N VAL A 333 -14.50 -16.86 -14.71
CA VAL A 333 -15.03 -15.82 -15.61
C VAL A 333 -13.99 -15.54 -16.70
N GLN A 334 -14.20 -16.06 -17.90
CA GLN A 334 -13.28 -15.93 -19.04
C GLN A 334 -11.83 -16.43 -18.71
N GLY A 335 -11.69 -17.44 -17.84
CA GLY A 335 -10.41 -18.01 -17.40
C GLY A 335 -9.79 -17.32 -16.20
N ASP A 336 -10.46 -16.36 -15.59
CA ASP A 336 -10.03 -15.65 -14.39
C ASP A 336 -10.73 -16.20 -13.14
N LEU A 337 -10.07 -16.05 -11.99
CA LEU A 337 -10.75 -16.23 -10.70
C LEU A 337 -11.86 -15.20 -10.56
N ASN A 338 -13.07 -15.66 -10.27
CA ASN A 338 -14.20 -14.77 -10.00
C ASN A 338 -14.05 -14.16 -8.60
N PRO A 339 -13.87 -12.83 -8.46
CA PRO A 339 -13.79 -12.20 -7.15
C PRO A 339 -15.04 -12.50 -6.31
N ASN A 340 -14.86 -12.84 -5.04
CA ASN A 340 -15.93 -13.11 -4.10
C ASN A 340 -15.87 -12.26 -2.82
N MET A 341 -14.89 -11.37 -2.74
CA MET A 341 -14.79 -10.31 -1.74
C MET A 341 -14.55 -8.96 -2.43
N ASP A 342 -15.48 -8.03 -2.28
CA ASP A 342 -15.27 -6.66 -2.81
C ASP A 342 -14.13 -5.99 -2.03
N PHE A 343 -13.17 -5.38 -2.73
CA PHE A 343 -12.02 -4.73 -2.09
C PHE A 343 -12.43 -3.61 -1.13
N ARG A 344 -13.60 -2.99 -1.35
CA ARG A 344 -14.16 -1.95 -0.46
C ARG A 344 -14.58 -2.51 0.90
N SER A 345 -14.86 -3.81 0.99
CA SER A 345 -15.05 -4.53 2.26
C SER A 345 -13.81 -4.47 3.15
N VAL A 346 -12.64 -4.67 2.54
CA VAL A 346 -11.34 -4.59 3.22
C VAL A 346 -11.08 -3.17 3.72
N TYR A 347 -11.30 -2.17 2.86
CA TYR A 347 -11.15 -0.77 3.23
C TYR A 347 -12.13 -0.36 4.34
N SER A 348 -13.39 -0.80 4.26
CA SER A 348 -14.41 -0.52 5.27
C SER A 348 -14.03 -1.03 6.65
N THR A 349 -13.45 -2.24 6.74
CA THR A 349 -12.94 -2.77 8.00
C THR A 349 -11.83 -1.90 8.60
N ILE A 350 -10.85 -1.49 7.79
CA ILE A 350 -9.76 -0.63 8.25
C ILE A 350 -10.29 0.74 8.69
N LEU A 351 -11.18 1.32 7.90
CA LEU A 351 -11.78 2.63 8.19
C LEU A 351 -12.54 2.64 9.51
N GLU A 352 -13.41 1.65 9.73
CA GLU A 352 -14.25 1.63 10.94
C GLU A 352 -13.48 1.11 12.15
N LYS A 353 -12.84 -0.08 12.04
CA LYS A 353 -12.28 -0.77 13.20
C LYS A 353 -10.92 -0.25 13.63
N HIS A 354 -10.15 0.33 12.71
CA HIS A 354 -8.83 0.86 13.03
C HIS A 354 -8.81 2.39 13.11
N LEU A 355 -9.43 3.06 12.14
CA LEU A 355 -9.39 4.52 12.07
C LEU A 355 -10.56 5.22 12.78
N GLY A 356 -11.63 4.48 13.15
CA GLY A 356 -12.81 5.03 13.83
C GLY A 356 -13.67 5.93 12.94
N LEU A 357 -13.60 5.74 11.61
CA LEU A 357 -14.32 6.55 10.63
C LEU A 357 -15.54 5.81 10.08
N ASN A 358 -16.58 6.54 9.68
CA ASN A 358 -17.66 5.98 8.90
C ASN A 358 -17.16 5.63 7.48
N PRO A 359 -17.16 4.34 7.07
CA PRO A 359 -16.61 3.96 5.78
C PRO A 359 -17.49 4.39 4.60
N ALA A 360 -18.81 4.45 4.76
CA ALA A 360 -19.76 4.59 3.66
C ALA A 360 -19.48 5.78 2.73
N PRO A 361 -19.23 7.02 3.22
CA PRO A 361 -18.90 8.15 2.34
C PRO A 361 -17.49 8.06 1.73
N ILE A 362 -16.59 7.26 2.34
CA ILE A 362 -15.21 7.14 1.87
C ILE A 362 -15.10 6.11 0.76
N VAL A 363 -15.81 4.98 0.87
CA VAL A 363 -15.76 3.89 -0.13
C VAL A 363 -16.96 3.89 -1.09
N ASN A 364 -17.80 4.91 -1.02
CA ASN A 364 -19.01 5.08 -1.87
C ASN A 364 -19.99 3.91 -1.78
N GLY A 365 -20.29 3.46 -0.55
CA GLY A 365 -21.26 2.40 -0.31
C GLY A 365 -21.09 1.72 1.04
N THR A 366 -21.95 0.73 1.29
CA THR A 366 -21.90 -0.10 2.49
C THR A 366 -21.51 -1.52 2.07
N PHE A 367 -20.47 -2.06 2.68
CA PHE A 367 -19.88 -3.35 2.34
C PHE A 367 -19.77 -4.22 3.60
N GLU A 368 -19.83 -5.53 3.41
CA GLU A 368 -19.55 -6.49 4.48
C GLU A 368 -18.11 -6.28 4.96
N GLN A 369 -17.90 -6.40 6.27
CA GLN A 369 -16.59 -6.16 6.87
C GLN A 369 -16.00 -7.46 7.39
N PRO A 370 -14.96 -8.02 6.74
CA PRO A 370 -14.25 -9.18 7.25
C PRO A 370 -13.61 -8.86 8.62
N ALA A 371 -13.76 -9.78 9.59
CA ALA A 371 -13.45 -9.53 11.01
C ALA A 371 -11.95 -9.68 11.37
N PHE A 372 -11.04 -9.21 10.49
CA PHE A 372 -9.59 -9.25 10.75
C PHE A 372 -9.10 -8.12 11.68
N LEU A 373 -9.98 -7.21 12.06
CA LEU A 373 -9.77 -6.19 13.11
C LEU A 373 -10.94 -6.23 14.09
N ASN A 374 -10.67 -5.85 15.35
CA ASN A 374 -11.70 -5.81 16.41
C ASN A 374 -12.54 -4.55 16.36
#